data_4a3d5dfec25e12c96318767095e0e269
#
_entry.id   4a3d5dfec25e12c96318767095e0e269
#
_cell.length_a   1.000
_cell.length_b   1.000
_cell.length_c   1.000
_cell.angle_alpha   90.00
_cell.angle_beta   90.00
_cell.angle_gamma   90.00
#
_symmetry.space_group_name_H-M   'P 1'
#
loop_
_entity.id
_entity.type
_entity.pdbx_description
1 polymer ?
#
loop_
_entity_poly.entity_id
_entity_poly.type
_entity_poly.pdbx_seq_one_letter_code
_entity_poly.pdbx_strand_id
1 'polypeptide(L)'
;MKRILLSIFVILCLFLDGCSPLKQYEQDTYAWAIPEIEKFKELDTKEDYAPKSILFLGSSSIRLWETLKEDMAPMPLIQRGYGGAHFRDLIFYIDTILNQHDLSMIVCFVANDISQKNSNESVKTILRNYDYVIKRIRKKHPTLPILQISITPTESRWHLWPKINELNMALKDYCASHSKMVFLETTSHFLNAEGLPKKELFRSDKLHLNKEGYTLWNSLIRPQVETILAAQK
;
A
#
# COMPACT_ATOMS: atom_id res chain seq x y z
N MET A 1 -43.48 20.67 21.21
CA MET A 1 -42.53 20.76 20.10
C MET A 1 -41.06 20.39 20.46
N LYS A 2 -40.57 20.60 21.70
CA LYS A 2 -39.15 20.27 22.08
C LYS A 2 -38.83 18.77 22.19
N ARG A 3 -39.79 17.87 22.39
CA ARG A 3 -39.56 16.41 22.54
C ARG A 3 -39.39 15.67 21.20
N ILE A 4 -39.90 16.19 20.09
CA ILE A 4 -39.80 15.58 18.76
C ILE A 4 -38.39 15.80 18.14
N LEU A 5 -37.78 16.95 18.43
CA LEU A 5 -36.43 17.27 17.94
C LEU A 5 -35.34 16.39 18.56
N LEU A 6 -35.50 15.97 19.83
CA LEU A 6 -34.53 15.11 20.52
C LEU A 6 -34.53 13.67 19.96
N SER A 7 -35.71 13.17 19.53
CA SER A 7 -35.84 11.83 18.97
C SER A 7 -35.22 11.68 17.58
N ILE A 8 -35.20 12.76 16.78
CA ILE A 8 -34.59 12.76 15.42
C ILE A 8 -33.07 12.76 15.52
N PHE A 9 -32.52 13.44 16.53
CA PHE A 9 -31.05 13.49 16.70
C PHE A 9 -30.47 12.13 17.17
N VAL A 10 -31.19 11.37 17.98
CA VAL A 10 -30.79 10.04 18.46
C VAL A 10 -30.85 9.00 17.31
N ILE A 11 -31.84 9.13 16.41
CA ILE A 11 -31.97 8.20 15.27
C ILE A 11 -30.85 8.43 14.21
N LEU A 12 -30.36 9.65 14.04
CA LEU A 12 -29.30 9.96 13.07
C LEU A 12 -27.93 9.44 13.51
N CYS A 13 -27.68 9.27 14.81
CA CYS A 13 -26.42 8.71 15.34
C CYS A 13 -26.32 7.19 15.19
N LEU A 14 -27.42 6.45 14.99
CA LEU A 14 -27.44 4.98 14.90
C LEU A 14 -27.10 4.43 13.51
N PHE A 15 -26.98 5.27 12.48
CA PHE A 15 -26.67 4.85 11.11
C PHE A 15 -25.20 4.99 10.70
N LEU A 16 -24.31 5.50 11.55
CA LEU A 16 -22.90 5.71 11.20
C LEU A 16 -21.99 4.48 11.43
N ASP A 17 -22.47 3.44 12.11
CA ASP A 17 -21.70 2.23 12.40
C ASP A 17 -21.69 1.18 11.26
N GLY A 18 -22.41 1.43 10.17
CA GLY A 18 -22.66 0.45 9.11
C GLY A 18 -21.52 0.21 8.11
N CYS A 19 -20.49 1.07 8.06
CA CYS A 19 -19.56 1.14 6.92
C CYS A 19 -18.13 0.69 7.20
N SER A 20 -17.81 0.13 8.36
CA SER A 20 -16.45 -0.38 8.60
C SER A 20 -16.19 -1.68 7.84
N PRO A 21 -15.14 -1.77 6.99
CA PRO A 21 -14.78 -3.00 6.31
C PRO A 21 -14.39 -4.13 7.29
N LEU A 22 -14.02 -3.81 8.54
CA LEU A 22 -13.74 -4.80 9.58
C LEU A 22 -14.92 -5.76 9.83
N LYS A 23 -16.17 -5.28 9.68
CA LYS A 23 -17.37 -6.13 9.85
C LYS A 23 -17.57 -7.12 8.70
N GLN A 24 -16.94 -6.89 7.56
CA GLN A 24 -17.06 -7.75 6.38
C GLN A 24 -16.12 -8.95 6.44
N TYR A 25 -15.01 -8.81 7.17
CA TYR A 25 -13.94 -9.80 7.20
C TYR A 25 -13.76 -10.36 8.61
N GLU A 26 -13.61 -11.66 8.70
CA GLU A 26 -13.22 -12.33 9.94
C GLU A 26 -11.69 -12.27 10.07
N GLN A 27 -11.20 -11.71 11.17
CA GLN A 27 -9.75 -11.54 11.39
C GLN A 27 -8.98 -12.86 11.29
N ASP A 28 -9.57 -13.97 11.77
CA ASP A 28 -8.93 -15.28 11.73
C ASP A 28 -8.62 -15.76 10.31
N THR A 29 -9.39 -15.31 9.30
CA THR A 29 -9.10 -15.57 7.89
C THR A 29 -7.74 -14.99 7.46
N TYR A 30 -7.24 -13.98 8.15
CA TYR A 30 -5.97 -13.29 7.87
C TYR A 30 -4.88 -13.62 8.89
N ALA A 31 -5.13 -14.58 9.77
CA ALA A 31 -4.17 -15.06 10.77
C ALA A 31 -2.86 -15.57 10.14
N TRP A 32 -2.88 -15.98 8.88
CA TRP A 32 -1.68 -16.36 8.11
C TRP A 32 -0.61 -15.25 8.05
N ALA A 33 -1.00 -13.97 8.15
CA ALA A 33 -0.08 -12.85 8.15
C ALA A 33 0.56 -12.58 9.52
N ILE A 34 -0.02 -13.11 10.61
CA ILE A 34 0.46 -12.88 11.98
C ILE A 34 1.96 -13.14 12.14
N PRO A 35 2.55 -14.25 11.65
CA PRO A 35 3.98 -14.47 11.78
C PRO A 35 4.86 -13.37 11.17
N GLU A 36 4.42 -12.76 10.06
CA GLU A 36 5.13 -11.63 9.44
C GLU A 36 4.97 -10.35 10.26
N ILE A 37 3.79 -10.11 10.83
CA ILE A 37 3.54 -8.96 11.70
C ILE A 37 4.31 -9.07 13.02
N GLU A 38 4.40 -10.27 13.60
CA GLU A 38 5.21 -10.51 14.81
C GLU A 38 6.71 -10.28 14.55
N LYS A 39 7.23 -10.66 13.36
CA LYS A 39 8.60 -10.31 12.96
C LYS A 39 8.81 -8.79 12.93
N PHE A 40 7.83 -8.02 12.47
CA PHE A 40 7.94 -6.55 12.48
C PHE A 40 8.00 -6.01 13.90
N LYS A 41 7.18 -6.53 14.82
CA LYS A 41 7.26 -6.17 16.24
C LYS A 41 8.62 -6.53 16.85
N GLU A 42 9.16 -7.70 16.50
CA GLU A 42 10.48 -8.14 16.96
C GLU A 42 11.58 -7.20 16.42
N LEU A 43 11.53 -6.80 15.15
CA LEU A 43 12.45 -5.79 14.60
C LEU A 43 12.33 -4.45 15.33
N ASP A 44 11.10 -4.03 15.65
CA ASP A 44 10.85 -2.78 16.40
C ASP A 44 11.44 -2.80 17.82
N THR A 45 11.71 -3.98 18.38
CA THR A 45 12.40 -4.12 19.69
C THR A 45 13.92 -4.23 19.58
N LYS A 46 14.43 -4.59 18.40
CA LYS A 46 15.86 -4.87 18.16
C LYS A 46 16.59 -3.76 17.40
N GLU A 47 15.86 -3.00 16.60
CA GLU A 47 16.43 -1.98 15.72
C GLU A 47 15.99 -0.58 16.18
N ASP A 48 16.96 0.32 16.26
CA ASP A 48 16.70 1.75 16.44
C ASP A 48 16.51 2.40 15.07
N TYR A 49 15.31 2.89 14.81
CA TYR A 49 15.00 3.62 13.58
C TYR A 49 15.22 5.12 13.76
N ALA A 50 15.98 5.70 12.83
CA ALA A 50 16.23 7.13 12.86
C ALA A 50 14.92 7.94 12.75
N PRO A 51 14.83 9.11 13.40
CA PRO A 51 13.71 10.02 13.21
C PRO A 51 13.53 10.37 11.73
N LYS A 52 12.29 10.65 11.34
CA LYS A 52 11.92 11.00 9.96
C LYS A 52 12.24 9.90 8.94
N SER A 53 12.17 8.64 9.36
CA SER A 53 12.33 7.50 8.44
C SER A 53 11.20 7.43 7.41
N ILE A 54 11.51 6.88 6.24
CA ILE A 54 10.54 6.56 5.18
C ILE A 54 10.02 5.14 5.44
N LEU A 55 8.70 4.97 5.58
CA LEU A 55 8.11 3.64 5.68
C LEU A 55 7.82 3.08 4.28
N PHE A 56 8.52 2.03 3.88
CA PHE A 56 8.17 1.21 2.71
C PHE A 56 7.20 0.12 3.13
N LEU A 57 5.92 0.34 2.85
CA LEU A 57 4.80 -0.54 3.19
C LEU A 57 4.36 -1.33 1.96
N GLY A 58 4.22 -2.65 2.08
CA GLY A 58 3.65 -3.37 0.95
C GLY A 58 3.75 -4.87 0.97
N SER A 59 3.66 -5.43 -0.23
CA SER A 59 3.67 -6.88 -0.46
C SER A 59 5.09 -7.42 -0.71
N SER A 60 5.16 -8.61 -1.30
CA SER A 60 6.43 -9.31 -1.56
C SER A 60 7.45 -8.47 -2.34
N SER A 61 7.02 -7.59 -3.24
CA SER A 61 7.96 -6.75 -4.00
C SER A 61 8.70 -5.76 -3.08
N ILE A 62 8.05 -5.25 -2.04
CA ILE A 62 8.77 -4.46 -1.02
C ILE A 62 9.69 -5.38 -0.21
N ARG A 63 9.19 -6.53 0.27
CA ARG A 63 10.01 -7.47 1.07
C ARG A 63 11.26 -7.97 0.35
N LEU A 64 11.15 -8.22 -0.96
CA LEU A 64 12.22 -8.78 -1.78
C LEU A 64 13.16 -7.74 -2.40
N TRP A 65 12.99 -6.47 -2.08
CA TRP A 65 13.90 -5.40 -2.49
C TRP A 65 15.11 -5.38 -1.54
N GLU A 66 16.06 -6.27 -1.83
CA GLU A 66 17.22 -6.53 -0.97
C GLU A 66 18.16 -5.33 -0.85
N THR A 67 18.28 -4.53 -1.92
CA THR A 67 19.13 -3.33 -1.99
C THR A 67 18.42 -2.04 -1.58
N LEU A 68 17.20 -2.12 -0.98
CA LEU A 68 16.40 -0.94 -0.70
C LEU A 68 17.12 0.12 0.16
N LYS A 69 17.90 -0.32 1.16
CA LYS A 69 18.66 0.60 2.03
C LYS A 69 19.74 1.34 1.24
N GLU A 70 20.49 0.64 0.41
CA GLU A 70 21.52 1.18 -0.46
C GLU A 70 20.91 2.10 -1.55
N ASP A 71 19.83 1.66 -2.15
CA ASP A 71 19.13 2.38 -3.22
C ASP A 71 18.54 3.71 -2.73
N MET A 72 18.14 3.79 -1.47
CA MET A 72 17.57 5.02 -0.86
C MET A 72 18.57 5.83 -0.03
N ALA A 73 19.81 5.35 0.16
CA ALA A 73 20.80 6.10 0.94
C ALA A 73 21.02 7.53 0.40
N PRO A 74 21.19 8.53 1.27
CA PRO A 74 21.34 8.47 2.72
C PRO A 74 20.02 8.58 3.53
N MET A 75 18.86 8.45 2.88
CA MET A 75 17.56 8.59 3.55
C MET A 75 17.29 7.41 4.48
N PRO A 76 16.97 7.64 5.77
CA PRO A 76 16.61 6.56 6.67
C PRO A 76 15.28 5.94 6.28
N LEU A 77 15.16 4.62 6.40
CA LEU A 77 13.93 3.93 6.04
C LEU A 77 13.61 2.75 6.96
N ILE A 78 12.35 2.36 6.94
CA ILE A 78 11.78 1.19 7.60
C ILE A 78 11.09 0.35 6.52
N GLN A 79 11.53 -0.91 6.37
CA GLN A 79 10.96 -1.83 5.37
C GLN A 79 9.94 -2.76 6.03
N ARG A 80 8.66 -2.63 5.65
CA ARG A 80 7.54 -3.43 6.14
C ARG A 80 6.76 -4.03 4.98
N GLY A 81 7.44 -4.88 4.20
CA GLY A 81 6.83 -5.70 3.16
C GLY A 81 6.66 -7.13 3.63
N TYR A 82 5.52 -7.78 3.32
CA TYR A 82 5.31 -9.21 3.54
C TYR A 82 4.66 -9.91 2.35
N GLY A 83 4.97 -11.20 2.20
CA GLY A 83 4.46 -11.99 1.07
C GLY A 83 2.95 -12.10 1.09
N GLY A 84 2.31 -11.84 -0.04
CA GLY A 84 0.85 -12.01 -0.15
C GLY A 84 0.00 -10.87 0.44
N ALA A 85 0.58 -9.76 0.90
CA ALA A 85 -0.17 -8.64 1.47
C ALA A 85 -1.28 -8.11 0.55
N HIS A 86 -2.46 -7.87 1.14
CA HIS A 86 -3.64 -7.26 0.51
C HIS A 86 -4.11 -6.06 1.35
N PHE A 87 -4.88 -5.16 0.79
CA PHE A 87 -5.50 -4.10 1.60
C PHE A 87 -6.50 -4.65 2.62
N ARG A 88 -7.18 -5.77 2.33
CA ARG A 88 -8.13 -6.40 3.25
C ARG A 88 -7.50 -7.00 4.50
N ASP A 89 -6.24 -7.43 4.49
CA ASP A 89 -5.52 -7.86 5.70
C ASP A 89 -4.83 -6.67 6.39
N LEU A 90 -4.36 -5.67 5.63
CA LEU A 90 -3.85 -4.44 6.20
C LEU A 90 -4.87 -3.68 7.07
N ILE A 91 -6.19 -3.82 6.83
CA ILE A 91 -7.20 -3.21 7.72
C ILE A 91 -7.06 -3.65 9.18
N PHE A 92 -6.51 -4.85 9.43
CA PHE A 92 -6.27 -5.38 10.78
C PHE A 92 -4.89 -5.02 11.33
N TYR A 93 -3.89 -4.89 10.46
CA TYR A 93 -2.49 -4.84 10.89
C TYR A 93 -1.81 -3.48 10.70
N ILE A 94 -2.43 -2.54 10.01
CA ILE A 94 -1.80 -1.24 9.71
C ILE A 94 -1.38 -0.48 10.96
N ASP A 95 -2.17 -0.50 12.03
CA ASP A 95 -1.82 0.21 13.26
C ASP A 95 -0.58 -0.39 13.95
N THR A 96 -0.43 -1.71 13.88
CA THR A 96 0.77 -2.41 14.37
C THR A 96 1.99 -2.09 13.52
N ILE A 97 1.83 -2.06 12.19
CA ILE A 97 2.92 -1.76 11.25
C ILE A 97 3.41 -0.31 11.40
N LEU A 98 2.49 0.63 11.67
CA LEU A 98 2.85 2.02 11.92
C LEU A 98 3.57 2.22 13.24
N ASN A 99 3.30 1.37 14.25
CA ASN A 99 3.86 1.43 15.59
C ASN A 99 4.04 2.87 16.10
N GLN A 100 5.17 3.17 16.78
CA GLN A 100 5.57 4.49 17.31
C GLN A 100 6.61 5.19 16.41
N HIS A 101 6.75 4.77 15.16
CA HIS A 101 7.76 5.32 14.25
C HIS A 101 7.53 6.81 13.95
N ASP A 102 8.62 7.59 14.05
CA ASP A 102 8.66 8.96 13.55
C ASP A 102 8.94 8.94 12.05
N LEU A 103 7.87 9.17 11.26
CA LEU A 103 7.90 9.00 9.81
C LEU A 103 7.95 10.34 9.09
N SER A 104 8.70 10.40 7.97
CA SER A 104 8.68 11.50 7.01
C SER A 104 7.70 11.28 5.87
N MET A 105 7.50 10.03 5.43
CA MET A 105 6.53 9.65 4.41
C MET A 105 6.29 8.14 4.40
N ILE A 106 5.27 7.70 3.66
CA ILE A 106 5.03 6.29 3.33
C ILE A 106 5.15 6.10 1.83
N VAL A 107 5.88 5.05 1.41
CA VAL A 107 5.88 4.50 0.06
C VAL A 107 5.09 3.20 0.10
N CYS A 108 3.99 3.12 -0.65
CA CYS A 108 3.04 2.00 -0.59
C CYS A 108 2.99 1.23 -1.91
N PHE A 109 3.15 -0.10 -1.83
CA PHE A 109 2.95 -1.02 -2.94
C PHE A 109 2.28 -2.32 -2.48
N VAL A 110 0.99 -2.47 -2.73
CA VAL A 110 0.21 -3.69 -2.43
C VAL A 110 -0.42 -4.20 -3.71
N ALA A 111 -0.16 -5.46 -4.06
CA ALA A 111 -0.45 -5.98 -5.40
C ALA A 111 -1.20 -7.31 -5.44
N ASN A 112 -1.67 -7.85 -4.29
CA ASN A 112 -2.26 -9.19 -4.28
C ASN A 112 -3.80 -9.21 -4.20
N ASP A 113 -4.45 -8.03 -4.05
CA ASP A 113 -5.91 -7.95 -4.01
C ASP A 113 -6.55 -8.51 -5.28
N ILE A 114 -5.87 -8.38 -6.44
CA ILE A 114 -6.23 -9.03 -7.69
C ILE A 114 -5.15 -10.05 -8.05
N SER A 115 -5.44 -11.33 -7.83
CA SER A 115 -4.55 -12.46 -8.10
C SER A 115 -5.38 -13.68 -8.49
N GLN A 116 -4.75 -14.77 -8.97
CA GLN A 116 -5.45 -16.02 -9.31
C GLN A 116 -6.38 -16.52 -8.19
N LYS A 117 -5.95 -16.37 -6.92
CA LYS A 117 -6.74 -16.78 -5.75
C LYS A 117 -7.83 -15.78 -5.36
N ASN A 118 -7.73 -14.51 -5.80
CA ASN A 118 -8.55 -13.39 -5.35
C ASN A 118 -9.12 -12.56 -6.51
N SER A 119 -9.38 -13.18 -7.66
CA SER A 119 -9.86 -12.47 -8.86
C SER A 119 -11.31 -11.97 -8.76
N ASN A 120 -12.09 -12.46 -7.80
CA ASN A 120 -13.53 -12.19 -7.70
C ASN A 120 -13.86 -10.89 -6.95
N GLU A 121 -12.95 -10.35 -6.14
CA GLU A 121 -13.21 -9.12 -5.39
C GLU A 121 -13.32 -7.92 -6.34
N SER A 122 -14.34 -7.09 -6.16
CA SER A 122 -14.54 -5.91 -7.00
C SER A 122 -13.51 -4.81 -6.71
N VAL A 123 -13.14 -4.02 -7.73
CA VAL A 123 -12.26 -2.85 -7.55
C VAL A 123 -12.85 -1.88 -6.50
N LYS A 124 -14.17 -1.71 -6.49
CA LYS A 124 -14.87 -0.89 -5.48
C LYS A 124 -14.62 -1.40 -4.05
N THR A 125 -14.64 -2.72 -3.84
CA THR A 125 -14.38 -3.30 -2.52
C THR A 125 -12.93 -3.10 -2.11
N ILE A 126 -11.98 -3.35 -3.03
CA ILE A 126 -10.55 -3.14 -2.79
C ILE A 126 -10.28 -1.66 -2.44
N LEU A 127 -10.87 -0.73 -3.20
CA LEU A 127 -10.72 0.71 -2.95
C LEU A 127 -11.30 1.13 -1.58
N ARG A 128 -12.39 0.50 -1.12
CA ARG A 128 -12.93 0.73 0.23
C ARG A 128 -11.98 0.26 1.32
N ASN A 129 -11.31 -0.89 1.12
CA ASN A 129 -10.29 -1.39 2.05
C ASN A 129 -9.08 -0.46 2.07
N TYR A 130 -8.63 0.00 0.90
CA TYR A 130 -7.59 1.01 0.76
C TYR A 130 -7.93 2.29 1.51
N ASP A 131 -9.11 2.86 1.27
CA ASP A 131 -9.61 4.06 1.97
C ASP A 131 -9.59 3.89 3.50
N TYR A 132 -10.01 2.72 4.00
CA TYR A 132 -9.94 2.43 5.42
C TYR A 132 -8.49 2.45 5.94
N VAL A 133 -7.54 1.81 5.23
CA VAL A 133 -6.12 1.83 5.59
C VAL A 133 -5.58 3.26 5.60
N ILE A 134 -5.89 4.07 4.57
CA ILE A 134 -5.49 5.48 4.51
C ILE A 134 -6.08 6.28 5.68
N LYS A 135 -7.35 6.09 6.01
CA LYS A 135 -7.98 6.74 7.17
C LYS A 135 -7.32 6.38 8.50
N ARG A 136 -6.88 5.13 8.67
CA ARG A 136 -6.11 4.71 9.86
C ARG A 136 -4.75 5.41 9.90
N ILE A 137 -4.04 5.48 8.77
CA ILE A 137 -2.77 6.22 8.66
C ILE A 137 -3.01 7.69 9.00
N ARG A 138 -4.03 8.34 8.44
CA ARG A 138 -4.37 9.75 8.67
C ARG A 138 -4.76 10.06 10.11
N LYS A 139 -5.40 9.12 10.80
CA LYS A 139 -5.73 9.27 12.23
C LYS A 139 -4.47 9.41 13.08
N LYS A 140 -3.41 8.70 12.75
CA LYS A 140 -2.13 8.71 13.48
C LYS A 140 -1.17 9.79 12.95
N HIS A 141 -1.18 10.00 11.65
CA HIS A 141 -0.29 10.90 10.90
C HIS A 141 -1.09 11.77 9.92
N PRO A 142 -1.75 12.87 10.38
CA PRO A 142 -2.71 13.62 9.56
C PRO A 142 -2.14 14.21 8.27
N THR A 143 -0.88 14.62 8.28
CA THR A 143 -0.23 15.35 7.17
C THR A 143 0.90 14.56 6.50
N LEU A 144 1.12 13.29 6.88
CA LEU A 144 2.20 12.47 6.35
C LEU A 144 2.02 12.23 4.86
N PRO A 145 2.97 12.57 3.97
CA PRO A 145 2.87 12.24 2.55
C PRO A 145 2.83 10.73 2.31
N ILE A 146 2.04 10.32 1.32
CA ILE A 146 1.93 8.94 0.88
C ILE A 146 2.19 8.88 -0.61
N LEU A 147 3.19 8.11 -1.03
CA LEU A 147 3.48 7.77 -2.41
C LEU A 147 2.90 6.39 -2.70
N GLN A 148 1.82 6.33 -3.48
CA GLN A 148 1.23 5.09 -3.95
C GLN A 148 1.86 4.72 -5.29
N ILE A 149 2.52 3.57 -5.37
CA ILE A 149 3.08 3.04 -6.62
C ILE A 149 2.01 2.23 -7.34
N SER A 150 1.90 2.40 -8.66
CA SER A 150 1.02 1.57 -9.50
C SER A 150 1.39 0.10 -9.43
N ILE A 151 0.40 -0.79 -9.50
CA ILE A 151 0.64 -2.24 -9.58
C ILE A 151 1.28 -2.55 -10.92
N THR A 152 2.45 -3.20 -10.86
CA THR A 152 3.29 -3.53 -12.02
C THR A 152 2.62 -4.60 -12.90
N PRO A 153 2.57 -4.43 -14.23
CA PRO A 153 2.16 -5.48 -15.15
C PRO A 153 3.18 -6.62 -15.13
N THR A 154 2.69 -7.86 -14.97
CA THR A 154 3.54 -9.06 -14.90
C THR A 154 3.02 -10.14 -15.84
N GLU A 155 3.91 -10.98 -16.41
CA GLU A 155 3.49 -12.05 -17.30
C GLU A 155 2.57 -13.07 -16.59
N SER A 156 2.88 -13.40 -15.32
CA SER A 156 2.08 -14.36 -14.55
C SER A 156 0.65 -13.90 -14.26
N ARG A 157 0.40 -12.57 -14.26
CA ARG A 157 -0.92 -11.97 -14.02
C ARG A 157 -1.47 -11.24 -15.23
N TRP A 158 -0.90 -11.44 -16.42
CA TRP A 158 -1.30 -10.71 -17.61
C TRP A 158 -2.77 -10.92 -17.99
N HIS A 159 -3.30 -12.11 -17.76
CA HIS A 159 -4.73 -12.41 -17.98
C HIS A 159 -5.66 -11.63 -17.03
N LEU A 160 -5.16 -11.09 -15.91
CA LEU A 160 -5.89 -10.25 -14.98
C LEU A 160 -5.59 -8.75 -15.18
N TRP A 161 -4.70 -8.42 -16.12
CA TRP A 161 -4.22 -7.06 -16.32
C TRP A 161 -5.34 -6.02 -16.53
N PRO A 162 -6.42 -6.28 -17.31
CA PRO A 162 -7.49 -5.30 -17.46
C PRO A 162 -8.07 -4.86 -16.10
N LYS A 163 -8.30 -5.80 -15.19
CA LYS A 163 -8.83 -5.51 -13.86
C LYS A 163 -7.78 -4.87 -12.94
N ILE A 164 -6.52 -5.29 -13.03
CA ILE A 164 -5.41 -4.66 -12.30
C ILE A 164 -5.25 -3.21 -12.74
N ASN A 165 -5.34 -2.93 -14.04
CA ASN A 165 -5.25 -1.58 -14.56
C ASN A 165 -6.46 -0.72 -14.14
N GLU A 166 -7.67 -1.29 -14.09
CA GLU A 166 -8.86 -0.63 -13.51
C GLU A 166 -8.59 -0.21 -12.06
N LEU A 167 -7.97 -1.08 -11.24
CA LEU A 167 -7.59 -0.74 -9.88
C LEU A 167 -6.52 0.36 -9.85
N ASN A 168 -5.52 0.32 -10.73
CA ASN A 168 -4.52 1.38 -10.83
C ASN A 168 -5.15 2.75 -11.14
N MET A 169 -6.12 2.79 -12.05
CA MET A 169 -6.86 4.03 -12.35
C MET A 169 -7.65 4.52 -11.14
N ALA A 170 -8.35 3.62 -10.43
CA ALA A 170 -9.09 3.98 -9.22
C ALA A 170 -8.17 4.50 -8.10
N LEU A 171 -6.99 3.90 -7.91
CA LEU A 171 -5.98 4.37 -6.96
C LEU A 171 -5.41 5.75 -7.36
N LYS A 172 -5.19 5.98 -8.65
CA LYS A 172 -4.75 7.27 -9.19
C LYS A 172 -5.78 8.37 -8.90
N ASP A 173 -7.05 8.12 -9.19
CA ASP A 173 -8.15 9.06 -8.94
C ASP A 173 -8.32 9.32 -7.44
N TYR A 174 -8.19 8.27 -6.62
CA TYR A 174 -8.19 8.42 -5.17
C TYR A 174 -7.05 9.34 -4.70
N CYS A 175 -5.82 9.11 -5.14
CA CYS A 175 -4.69 9.95 -4.78
C CYS A 175 -4.88 11.42 -5.23
N ALA A 176 -5.40 11.64 -6.44
CA ALA A 176 -5.68 12.98 -6.96
C ALA A 176 -6.73 13.75 -6.15
N SER A 177 -7.67 13.04 -5.51
CA SER A 177 -8.76 13.63 -4.72
C SER A 177 -8.42 13.79 -3.22
N HIS A 178 -7.24 13.31 -2.77
CA HIS A 178 -6.85 13.36 -1.35
C HIS A 178 -5.53 14.11 -1.17
N SER A 179 -5.51 15.03 -0.21
CA SER A 179 -4.31 15.83 0.09
C SER A 179 -3.13 14.95 0.57
N LYS A 180 -1.90 15.40 0.25
CA LYS A 180 -0.68 14.70 0.64
C LYS A 180 -0.60 13.25 0.14
N MET A 181 -1.24 12.96 -1.00
CA MET A 181 -1.13 11.70 -1.70
C MET A 181 -0.63 11.92 -3.12
N VAL A 182 0.31 11.09 -3.53
CA VAL A 182 0.90 11.10 -4.88
C VAL A 182 0.78 9.69 -5.44
N PHE A 183 0.31 9.57 -6.68
CA PHE A 183 0.32 8.31 -7.42
C PHE A 183 1.49 8.30 -8.38
N LEU A 184 2.36 7.29 -8.26
CA LEU A 184 3.48 7.09 -9.18
C LEU A 184 3.08 6.04 -10.22
N GLU A 185 2.86 6.50 -11.43
CA GLU A 185 2.65 5.63 -12.59
C GLU A 185 3.98 5.03 -13.04
N THR A 186 4.10 3.71 -13.00
CA THR A 186 5.29 2.97 -13.41
C THR A 186 5.00 1.96 -14.52
N THR A 187 3.73 1.71 -14.84
CA THR A 187 3.30 0.59 -15.69
C THR A 187 3.88 0.63 -17.09
N SER A 188 3.92 1.81 -17.73
CA SER A 188 4.46 1.99 -19.07
C SER A 188 5.94 1.59 -19.19
N HIS A 189 6.71 1.76 -18.13
CA HIS A 189 8.12 1.39 -18.08
C HIS A 189 8.35 -0.13 -18.06
N PHE A 190 7.35 -0.90 -17.64
CA PHE A 190 7.38 -2.38 -17.59
C PHE A 190 6.74 -3.04 -18.80
N LEU A 191 6.29 -2.27 -19.79
CA LEU A 191 5.72 -2.77 -21.04
C LEU A 191 6.71 -2.54 -22.19
N ASN A 192 6.80 -3.52 -23.10
CA ASN A 192 7.56 -3.42 -24.34
C ASN A 192 6.77 -2.67 -25.42
N ALA A 193 7.31 -2.56 -26.63
CA ALA A 193 6.69 -1.84 -27.74
C ALA A 193 5.33 -2.47 -28.19
N GLU A 194 5.16 -3.76 -27.96
CA GLU A 194 3.92 -4.50 -28.23
C GLU A 194 2.90 -4.38 -27.08
N GLY A 195 3.21 -3.61 -26.02
CA GLY A 195 2.34 -3.45 -24.86
C GLY A 195 2.29 -4.67 -23.95
N LEU A 196 3.26 -5.57 -24.02
CA LEU A 196 3.38 -6.76 -23.17
C LEU A 196 4.41 -6.58 -22.07
N PRO A 197 4.33 -7.31 -20.93
CA PRO A 197 5.31 -7.24 -19.87
C PRO A 197 6.72 -7.58 -20.35
N LYS A 198 7.70 -6.74 -19.99
CA LYS A 198 9.14 -6.93 -20.24
C LYS A 198 9.66 -8.09 -19.39
N LYS A 199 9.81 -9.27 -19.98
CA LYS A 199 10.21 -10.51 -19.28
C LYS A 199 11.56 -10.41 -18.56
N GLU A 200 12.48 -9.65 -19.15
CA GLU A 200 13.84 -9.42 -18.64
C GLU A 200 13.90 -8.69 -17.29
N LEU A 201 12.81 -8.10 -16.84
CA LEU A 201 12.73 -7.38 -15.57
C LEU A 201 12.26 -8.26 -14.40
N PHE A 202 11.92 -9.52 -14.67
CA PHE A 202 11.32 -10.43 -13.69
C PHE A 202 12.16 -11.67 -13.45
N ARG A 203 12.00 -12.27 -12.27
CA ARG A 203 12.53 -13.59 -11.93
C ARG A 203 11.84 -14.67 -12.77
N SER A 204 12.32 -15.91 -12.70
CA SER A 204 11.75 -17.06 -13.43
C SER A 204 10.28 -17.34 -13.10
N ASP A 205 9.76 -16.84 -11.97
CA ASP A 205 8.35 -16.93 -11.58
C ASP A 205 7.46 -15.95 -12.35
N LYS A 206 8.04 -15.06 -13.17
CA LYS A 206 7.34 -14.08 -14.03
C LYS A 206 6.45 -13.10 -13.25
N LEU A 207 6.72 -12.94 -11.95
CA LEU A 207 5.97 -12.13 -11.00
C LEU A 207 6.87 -11.14 -10.25
N HIS A 208 7.92 -11.63 -9.61
CA HIS A 208 8.78 -10.82 -8.78
C HIS A 208 9.91 -10.20 -9.61
N LEU A 209 10.24 -8.96 -9.29
CA LEU A 209 11.33 -8.25 -9.94
C LEU A 209 12.67 -8.95 -9.69
N ASN A 210 13.51 -8.97 -10.73
CA ASN A 210 14.92 -9.30 -10.61
C ASN A 210 15.75 -8.03 -10.34
N LYS A 211 17.07 -8.11 -10.41
CA LYS A 211 17.96 -6.98 -10.16
C LYS A 211 17.70 -5.80 -11.11
N GLU A 212 17.51 -6.09 -12.39
CA GLU A 212 17.25 -5.10 -13.43
C GLU A 212 15.89 -4.42 -13.18
N GLY A 213 14.88 -5.19 -12.78
CA GLY A 213 13.57 -4.68 -12.40
C GLY A 213 13.61 -3.75 -11.19
N TYR A 214 14.39 -4.09 -10.16
CA TYR A 214 14.58 -3.19 -9.00
C TYR A 214 15.41 -1.96 -9.34
N THR A 215 16.42 -2.08 -10.23
CA THR A 215 17.16 -0.91 -10.73
C THR A 215 16.24 0.07 -11.45
N LEU A 216 15.35 -0.44 -12.31
CA LEU A 216 14.34 0.39 -12.96
C LEU A 216 13.39 1.02 -11.93
N TRP A 217 12.91 0.21 -10.97
CA TRP A 217 12.01 0.72 -9.92
C TRP A 217 12.65 1.84 -9.10
N ASN A 218 13.91 1.66 -8.70
CA ASN A 218 14.67 2.69 -8.00
C ASN A 218 14.77 3.97 -8.82
N SER A 219 15.08 3.88 -10.11
CA SER A 219 15.19 5.05 -10.99
C SER A 219 13.89 5.87 -11.12
N LEU A 220 12.74 5.23 -10.88
CA LEU A 220 11.42 5.88 -10.92
C LEU A 220 10.97 6.38 -9.53
N ILE A 221 11.21 5.59 -8.48
CA ILE A 221 10.71 5.86 -7.13
C ILE A 221 11.56 6.91 -6.41
N ARG A 222 12.89 6.76 -6.44
CA ARG A 222 13.80 7.63 -5.70
C ARG A 222 13.61 9.13 -6.03
N PRO A 223 13.53 9.58 -7.29
CA PRO A 223 13.31 11.00 -7.60
C PRO A 223 12.00 11.54 -7.06
N GLN A 224 10.94 10.72 -7.01
CA GLN A 224 9.65 11.11 -6.44
C GLN A 224 9.73 11.23 -4.91
N VAL A 225 10.41 10.30 -4.25
CA VAL A 225 10.68 10.37 -2.80
C VAL A 225 11.43 11.65 -2.46
N GLU A 226 12.52 11.94 -3.17
CA GLU A 226 13.33 13.16 -2.97
C GLU A 226 12.51 14.44 -3.20
N THR A 227 11.66 14.47 -4.22
CA THR A 227 10.77 15.61 -4.52
C THR A 227 9.76 15.83 -3.41
N ILE A 228 9.11 14.75 -2.92
CA ILE A 228 8.12 14.83 -1.85
C ILE A 228 8.77 15.31 -0.53
N LEU A 229 9.95 14.80 -0.20
CA LEU A 229 10.67 15.20 1.00
C LEU A 229 11.16 16.66 0.92
N ALA A 230 11.62 17.12 -0.23
CA ALA A 230 12.03 18.50 -0.44
C ALA A 230 10.87 19.50 -0.27
N ALA A 231 9.66 19.13 -0.66
CA ALA A 231 8.45 19.93 -0.51
C ALA A 231 7.91 20.03 0.94
N GLN A 232 8.55 19.36 1.90
CA GLN A 232 8.21 19.43 3.32
C GLN A 232 9.14 20.38 4.12
N LYS A 233 10.20 20.86 3.50
CA LYS A 233 11.13 21.83 4.09
C LYS A 233 10.62 23.25 3.88
#